data_91a06d88ae098700706466c3498db22b
#
_entry.id   91a06d88ae098700706466c3498db22b
#
_cell.length_a   1.000
_cell.length_b   1.000
_cell.length_c   1.000
_cell.angle_alpha   90.00
_cell.angle_beta   90.00
_cell.angle_gamma   90.00
#
_symmetry.space_group_name_H-M   'P 1'
#
loop_
_entity.id
_entity.type
_entity.pdbx_description
1 polymer ?
#
loop_
_entity_poly.entity_id
_entity_poly.type
_entity_poly.pdbx_seq_one_letter_code
_entity_poly.pdbx_strand_id
1 'polypeptide(L)'
;MVIWSDCEAGLAGDHQITNAELAVLLSQKFLQLKEQTTPQATLPSSFVKGLKDAKWPGRCQTVNDPKYPSTVWFLDGAHTVESLSCCMKWFVSPVAALRAEDIG
;
A
#
# COMPACT_ATOMS: atom_id res chain seq x y z
N MET A 1 1.09 -18.58 -6.28
CA MET A 1 1.26 -17.16 -6.63
C MET A 1 0.00 -16.39 -6.32
N VAL A 2 0.12 -15.22 -5.79
CA VAL A 2 -1.02 -14.35 -5.48
C VAL A 2 -1.39 -13.54 -6.71
N ILE A 3 -2.70 -13.49 -7.02
CA ILE A 3 -3.21 -12.69 -8.14
C ILE A 3 -3.72 -11.37 -7.55
N TRP A 4 -3.17 -10.27 -8.02
CA TRP A 4 -3.46 -8.93 -7.48
C TRP A 4 -4.48 -8.13 -8.28
N SER A 5 -5.06 -8.73 -9.34
CA SER A 5 -6.02 -8.04 -10.20
C SER A 5 -7.26 -7.53 -9.45
N ASP A 6 -7.66 -8.25 -8.40
CA ASP A 6 -8.86 -7.93 -7.62
C ASP A 6 -8.53 -7.37 -6.24
N CYS A 7 -7.25 -7.07 -5.98
CA CYS A 7 -6.79 -6.60 -4.68
C CYS A 7 -6.14 -5.23 -4.81
N GLU A 8 -6.54 -4.32 -3.97
CA GLU A 8 -5.99 -2.97 -3.91
C GLU A 8 -5.29 -2.78 -2.56
N ALA A 9 -4.02 -2.39 -2.60
CA ALA A 9 -3.28 -2.08 -1.39
C ALA A 9 -3.66 -0.68 -0.89
N GLY A 10 -3.89 -0.54 0.40
CA GLY A 10 -4.17 0.75 1.03
C GLY A 10 -2.98 1.69 1.00
N LEU A 11 -1.76 1.13 0.96
CA LEU A 11 -0.54 1.92 0.81
C LEU A 11 -0.28 2.21 -0.66
N ALA A 12 0.01 3.47 -0.99
CA ALA A 12 0.23 3.91 -2.35
C ALA A 12 1.65 3.58 -2.84
N GLY A 13 1.80 3.48 -4.16
CA GLY A 13 3.08 3.23 -4.82
C GLY A 13 3.22 1.79 -5.33
N ASP A 14 3.76 1.62 -6.54
CA ASP A 14 3.90 0.30 -7.19
C ASP A 14 4.77 -0.67 -6.39
N HIS A 15 5.77 -0.15 -5.69
CA HIS A 15 6.66 -0.95 -4.84
C HIS A 15 5.90 -1.62 -3.68
N GLN A 16 4.74 -1.11 -3.31
CA GLN A 16 3.91 -1.68 -2.24
C GLN A 16 3.26 -3.01 -2.66
N ILE A 17 3.14 -3.27 -3.95
CA ILE A 17 2.66 -4.57 -4.42
C ILE A 17 3.63 -5.67 -4.00
N THR A 18 4.93 -5.46 -4.21
CA THR A 18 5.97 -6.40 -3.78
C THR A 18 5.98 -6.58 -2.26
N ASN A 19 5.86 -5.47 -1.52
CA ASN A 19 5.82 -5.51 -0.06
C ASN A 19 4.58 -6.27 0.44
N ALA A 20 3.43 -6.05 -0.19
CA ALA A 20 2.19 -6.75 0.14
C ALA A 20 2.29 -8.25 -0.15
N GLU A 21 2.90 -8.65 -1.27
CA GLU A 21 3.15 -10.07 -1.57
C GLU A 21 3.96 -10.73 -0.46
N LEU A 22 5.03 -10.09 -0.03
CA LEU A 22 5.86 -10.63 1.07
C LEU A 22 5.06 -10.74 2.36
N ALA A 23 4.28 -9.72 2.69
CA ALA A 23 3.44 -9.72 3.89
C ALA A 23 2.43 -10.87 3.87
N VAL A 24 1.79 -11.11 2.72
CA VAL A 24 0.85 -12.22 2.55
C VAL A 24 1.54 -13.57 2.74
N LEU A 25 2.67 -13.77 2.07
CA LEU A 25 3.42 -15.03 2.17
C LEU A 25 3.87 -15.31 3.60
N LEU A 26 4.38 -14.30 4.30
CA LEU A 26 4.79 -14.44 5.70
C LEU A 26 3.60 -14.76 6.61
N SER A 27 2.47 -14.09 6.40
CA SER A 27 1.26 -14.31 7.19
C SER A 27 0.69 -15.71 6.96
N GLN A 28 0.66 -16.15 5.71
CA GLN A 28 0.22 -17.51 5.38
C GLN A 28 1.10 -18.56 6.03
N LYS A 29 2.42 -18.36 5.96
CA LYS A 29 3.38 -19.29 6.58
C LYS A 29 3.21 -19.33 8.10
N PHE A 30 3.02 -18.18 8.72
CA PHE A 30 2.79 -18.10 10.17
C PHE A 30 1.53 -18.88 10.56
N LEU A 31 0.42 -18.68 9.83
CA LEU A 31 -0.84 -19.37 10.13
C LEU A 31 -0.73 -20.88 9.92
N GLN A 32 -0.01 -21.33 8.90
CA GLN A 32 0.25 -22.75 8.66
C GLN A 32 1.03 -23.37 9.83
N LEU A 33 2.07 -22.67 10.31
CA LEU A 33 2.88 -23.13 11.43
C LEU A 33 2.08 -23.21 12.74
N LYS A 34 1.04 -22.40 12.86
CA LYS A 34 0.12 -22.42 14.00
C LYS A 34 -1.07 -23.37 13.78
N GLU A 35 -1.09 -24.12 12.69
CA GLU A 35 -2.18 -25.03 12.32
C GLU A 35 -3.53 -24.34 12.22
N GLN A 36 -3.52 -23.04 11.90
CA GLN A 36 -4.74 -22.24 11.82
C GLN A 36 -5.45 -22.34 10.47
N THR A 37 -4.69 -22.61 9.41
CA THR A 37 -5.24 -22.64 8.05
C THR A 37 -4.54 -23.70 7.20
N THR A 38 -5.21 -24.09 6.10
CA THR A 38 -4.60 -24.82 5.01
C THR A 38 -4.29 -23.85 3.86
N PRO A 39 -3.31 -24.18 2.99
CA PRO A 39 -3.04 -23.34 1.82
C PRO A 39 -4.28 -23.19 0.95
N GLN A 40 -4.55 -21.97 0.52
CA GLN A 40 -5.70 -21.66 -0.33
C GLN A 40 -5.24 -21.06 -1.66
N ALA A 41 -5.98 -21.34 -2.73
CA ALA A 41 -5.70 -20.80 -4.06
C ALA A 41 -6.00 -19.30 -4.16
N THR A 42 -6.93 -18.80 -3.35
CA THR A 42 -7.34 -17.41 -3.33
C THR A 42 -7.05 -16.78 -1.97
N LEU A 43 -6.90 -15.46 -1.95
CA LEU A 43 -6.70 -14.74 -0.69
C LEU A 43 -7.97 -14.77 0.16
N PRO A 44 -7.86 -15.06 1.47
CA PRO A 44 -8.98 -14.86 2.38
C PRO A 44 -9.45 -13.40 2.38
N SER A 45 -10.76 -13.19 2.59
CA SER A 45 -11.33 -11.84 2.62
C SER A 45 -10.71 -10.94 3.69
N SER A 46 -10.30 -11.53 4.82
CA SER A 46 -9.62 -10.80 5.88
C SER A 46 -8.26 -10.23 5.42
N PHE A 47 -7.52 -10.98 4.58
CA PHE A 47 -6.25 -10.52 4.01
C PHE A 47 -6.48 -9.36 3.04
N VAL A 48 -7.48 -9.49 2.17
CA VAL A 48 -7.84 -8.44 1.21
C VAL A 48 -8.21 -7.15 1.95
N LYS A 49 -9.04 -7.26 2.98
CA LYS A 49 -9.43 -6.11 3.80
C LYS A 49 -8.22 -5.49 4.50
N GLY A 50 -7.35 -6.31 5.08
CA GLY A 50 -6.15 -5.83 5.75
C GLY A 50 -5.22 -5.07 4.82
N LEU A 51 -5.00 -5.57 3.61
CA LEU A 51 -4.18 -4.90 2.60
C LEU A 51 -4.79 -3.58 2.16
N LYS A 52 -6.10 -3.56 1.95
CA LYS A 52 -6.82 -2.37 1.52
C LYS A 52 -6.82 -1.28 2.59
N ASP A 53 -6.97 -1.67 3.85
CA ASP A 53 -7.07 -0.74 4.98
C ASP A 53 -5.70 -0.34 5.54
N ALA A 54 -4.61 -0.96 5.07
CA ALA A 54 -3.27 -0.69 5.57
C ALA A 54 -2.88 0.78 5.35
N LYS A 55 -2.35 1.41 6.40
CA LYS A 55 -1.91 2.79 6.38
C LYS A 55 -0.61 2.91 7.17
N TRP A 56 0.32 3.68 6.64
CA TRP A 56 1.58 3.95 7.32
C TRP A 56 1.95 5.42 7.12
N PRO A 57 1.87 6.24 8.15
CA PRO A 57 2.22 7.66 8.03
C PRO A 57 3.64 7.87 7.51
N GLY A 58 3.80 8.80 6.58
CA GLY A 58 5.09 9.12 5.99
C GLY A 58 5.57 8.15 4.91
N ARG A 59 4.69 7.28 4.40
CA ARG A 59 5.01 6.37 3.29
C ARG A 59 4.00 6.57 2.17
N CYS A 60 4.39 7.28 1.12
CA CYS A 60 3.53 7.64 -0.01
C CYS A 60 2.18 8.18 0.49
N GLN A 61 2.25 9.03 1.49
CA GLN A 61 1.07 9.56 2.17
C GLN A 61 0.64 10.88 1.54
N THR A 62 -0.66 11.03 1.29
CA THR A 62 -1.26 12.27 0.83
C THR A 62 -2.08 12.87 1.97
N VAL A 63 -1.83 14.13 2.30
CA VAL A 63 -2.49 14.82 3.42
C VAL A 63 -2.95 16.19 2.97
N ASN A 64 -4.22 16.52 3.25
CA ASN A 64 -4.72 17.87 3.08
C ASN A 64 -4.19 18.77 4.19
N ASP A 65 -3.81 20.00 3.82
CA ASP A 65 -3.45 21.00 4.80
C ASP A 65 -4.72 21.50 5.51
N PRO A 66 -4.79 21.40 6.84
CA PRO A 66 -6.00 21.83 7.58
C PRO A 66 -6.21 23.33 7.55
N LYS A 67 -5.17 24.11 7.28
CA LYS A 67 -5.23 25.57 7.27
C LYS A 67 -5.45 26.13 5.87
N TYR A 68 -4.88 25.48 4.83
CA TYR A 68 -4.92 25.95 3.46
C TYR A 68 -5.62 24.91 2.59
N PRO A 69 -6.93 25.08 2.30
CA PRO A 69 -7.74 24.05 1.64
C PRO A 69 -7.28 23.64 0.24
N SER A 70 -6.52 24.51 -0.45
CA SER A 70 -6.01 24.21 -1.79
C SER A 70 -4.63 23.53 -1.77
N THR A 71 -4.10 23.25 -0.59
CA THR A 71 -2.75 22.67 -0.45
C THR A 71 -2.85 21.22 -0.05
N VAL A 72 -2.13 20.36 -0.79
CA VAL A 72 -2.04 18.93 -0.52
C VAL A 72 -0.56 18.57 -0.33
N TRP A 73 -0.27 17.85 0.74
CA TRP A 73 1.08 17.38 1.04
C TRP A 73 1.27 15.95 0.61
N PHE A 74 2.38 15.68 -0.04
CA PHE A 74 2.81 14.32 -0.42
C PHE A 74 4.01 13.98 0.44
N LEU A 75 3.85 13.04 1.35
CA LEU A 75 4.86 12.73 2.37
C LEU A 75 5.43 11.33 2.16
N ASP A 76 6.76 11.23 2.19
CA ASP A 76 7.42 9.94 2.13
C ASP A 76 8.77 9.99 2.85
N GLY A 77 9.17 8.87 3.44
CA GLY A 77 10.43 8.74 4.17
C GLY A 77 11.60 8.25 3.31
N ALA A 78 11.53 8.42 1.99
CA ALA A 78 12.59 7.98 1.08
C ALA A 78 13.92 8.65 1.40
N HIS A 79 15.01 7.86 1.44
CA HIS A 79 16.33 8.37 1.76
C HIS A 79 17.47 7.61 1.06
N THR A 80 17.14 6.68 0.16
CA THR A 80 18.09 6.00 -0.71
C THR A 80 17.76 6.29 -2.17
N VAL A 81 18.69 6.01 -3.10
CA VAL A 81 18.44 6.19 -4.53
C VAL A 81 17.21 5.37 -4.97
N GLU A 82 17.13 4.12 -4.53
CA GLU A 82 16.04 3.21 -4.87
C GLU A 82 14.70 3.70 -4.29
N SER A 83 14.68 4.10 -3.02
CA SER A 83 13.46 4.56 -2.38
C SER A 83 13.01 5.92 -2.91
N LEU A 84 13.95 6.82 -3.24
CA LEU A 84 13.63 8.09 -3.89
C LEU A 84 13.04 7.87 -5.28
N SER A 85 13.57 6.91 -6.04
CA SER A 85 13.01 6.54 -7.34
C SER A 85 11.57 6.07 -7.22
N CYS A 86 11.29 5.20 -6.26
CA CYS A 86 9.93 4.72 -6.00
C CYS A 86 8.99 5.87 -5.58
N CYS A 87 9.47 6.74 -4.72
CA CYS A 87 8.72 7.92 -4.26
C CYS A 87 8.36 8.84 -5.42
N MET A 88 9.32 9.13 -6.30
CA MET A 88 9.08 10.02 -7.45
C MET A 88 8.12 9.40 -8.46
N LYS A 89 8.22 8.10 -8.72
CA LYS A 89 7.27 7.41 -9.58
C LYS A 89 5.85 7.53 -9.03
N TRP A 90 5.69 7.36 -7.74
CA TRP A 90 4.40 7.54 -7.09
C TRP A 90 3.91 8.99 -7.21
N PHE A 91 4.77 9.96 -6.87
CA PHE A 91 4.38 11.38 -6.85
C PHE A 91 3.87 11.88 -8.21
N VAL A 92 4.49 11.41 -9.30
CA VAL A 92 4.08 11.81 -10.65
C VAL A 92 2.99 10.92 -11.25
N SER A 93 2.52 9.92 -10.52
CA SER A 93 1.55 8.96 -11.04
C SER A 93 0.13 9.53 -11.08
N PRO A 94 -0.72 9.06 -12.02
CA PRO A 94 -2.13 9.43 -12.02
C PRO A 94 -2.88 9.03 -10.74
N VAL A 95 -2.44 7.95 -10.09
CA VAL A 95 -3.06 7.48 -8.83
C VAL A 95 -2.85 8.50 -7.72
N ALA A 96 -1.68 9.11 -7.62
CA ALA A 96 -1.43 10.15 -6.62
C ALA A 96 -2.29 11.38 -6.88
N ALA A 97 -2.45 11.78 -8.14
CA ALA A 97 -3.32 12.89 -8.53
C ALA A 97 -4.77 12.63 -8.14
N LEU A 98 -5.28 11.41 -8.40
CA LEU A 98 -6.64 11.03 -8.02
C LEU A 98 -6.84 11.05 -6.51
N ARG A 99 -5.86 10.55 -5.75
CA ARG A 99 -5.93 10.56 -4.28
C ARG A 99 -5.94 11.97 -3.73
N ALA A 100 -5.22 12.88 -4.34
CA ALA A 100 -5.24 14.29 -3.96
C ALA A 100 -6.62 14.91 -4.19
N GLU A 101 -7.26 14.58 -5.30
CA GLU A 101 -8.64 15.03 -5.60
C GLU A 101 -9.66 14.45 -4.61
N ASP A 102 -9.55 13.17 -4.29
CA ASP A 102 -10.45 12.51 -3.34
C ASP A 102 -10.35 13.10 -1.94
N ILE A 103 -9.16 13.51 -1.53
CA ILE A 103 -8.93 14.14 -0.24
C ILE A 103 -9.41 15.59 -0.26
N GLY A 104 -9.16 16.26 -1.38
CA GLY A 104 -9.54 17.66 -1.56
C GLY A 104 -11.01 17.83 -1.77
#